data_dee9b545b6d4cf2a33400fe77f8a490d
#
_entry.id   dee9b545b6d4cf2a33400fe77f8a490d
#
_cell.length_a   1.000
_cell.length_b   1.000
_cell.length_c   1.000
_cell.angle_alpha   90.00
_cell.angle_beta   90.00
_cell.angle_gamma   90.00
#
_symmetry.space_group_name_H-M   'P 1'
#
loop_
_entity.id
_entity.type
_entity.pdbx_description
1 polymer ?
#
loop_
_entity_poly.entity_id
_entity_poly.type
_entity_poly.pdbx_seq_one_letter_code
_entity_poly.pdbx_strand_id
1 'polypeptide(L)'
;MHISTHLPRIAMACAVLLSASACGITADPAAQPASAPRADGVTFTQIRSAAIKVDYAGTTFLIDPMLASKGAYQGFPGTLNSQLRNPLVDLPMPLAEAIRADAVIVTHAQHYDHWDDAARRSLPKDIPIFTQSQEDADSIRKDGFADVRVLTGKVDFHGTLLSRTEGQHGSDAMVAGRGKSLGKSSGVVFERPGYKTVYVAGDTTWNRYVERAIAQYRPDVIVLNACYGRLLDYDGSFIMGKEDLLRAYQALPKATVVASHMEALAHCAQTRQDLRDYITQQGMSPQRVLVPADGEIYHF
;
A
#
# COMPACT_ATOMS: atom_id res chain seq x y z
N MET A 1 39.46 -85.63 45.86
CA MET A 1 39.82 -84.28 45.39
C MET A 1 38.54 -83.48 45.40
N HIS A 2 38.44 -82.55 46.32
CA HIS A 2 37.17 -81.92 46.71
C HIS A 2 36.77 -80.79 45.77
N ILE A 3 35.54 -80.83 45.31
CA ILE A 3 34.87 -79.79 44.59
C ILE A 3 33.81 -79.22 45.53
N SER A 4 33.99 -77.96 45.94
CA SER A 4 33.03 -77.29 46.79
C SER A 4 32.15 -76.40 45.92
N THR A 5 30.84 -76.63 45.99
CA THR A 5 29.80 -75.89 45.29
C THR A 5 29.21 -74.82 46.20
N HIS A 6 29.28 -73.57 45.81
CA HIS A 6 28.50 -72.50 46.45
C HIS A 6 27.49 -71.90 45.45
N LEU A 7 26.20 -72.07 45.74
CA LEU A 7 25.09 -71.39 45.10
C LEU A 7 24.93 -70.00 45.75
N PRO A 8 24.68 -68.95 45.00
CA PRO A 8 24.14 -67.72 45.54
C PRO A 8 22.60 -67.61 45.42
N ARG A 9 22.06 -67.07 46.49
CA ARG A 9 20.64 -66.77 46.68
C ARG A 9 20.10 -65.72 45.64
N ILE A 10 18.98 -66.06 45.01
CA ILE A 10 18.22 -65.17 44.18
C ILE A 10 17.34 -64.29 45.08
N ALA A 11 17.53 -63.02 45.05
CA ALA A 11 16.61 -61.97 45.60
C ALA A 11 15.67 -61.51 44.55
N MET A 12 14.38 -61.83 44.77
CA MET A 12 13.29 -61.45 43.90
C MET A 12 12.85 -59.95 44.23
N ALA A 13 13.18 -59.00 43.37
CA ALA A 13 12.69 -57.69 43.50
C ALA A 13 11.41 -57.49 42.66
N CYS A 14 10.29 -57.19 43.33
CA CYS A 14 9.04 -56.82 42.69
C CYS A 14 9.17 -55.41 42.15
N ALA A 15 9.19 -55.23 40.81
CA ALA A 15 9.05 -53.93 40.16
C ALA A 15 7.55 -53.59 40.02
N VAL A 16 7.12 -52.58 40.72
CA VAL A 16 5.80 -51.97 40.55
C VAL A 16 5.89 -51.02 39.33
N LEU A 17 5.22 -51.37 38.25
CA LEU A 17 5.02 -50.54 37.07
C LEU A 17 3.94 -49.52 37.37
N LEU A 18 4.33 -48.27 37.63
CA LEU A 18 3.44 -47.10 37.61
C LEU A 18 3.27 -46.66 36.14
N SER A 19 2.11 -46.89 35.55
CA SER A 19 1.70 -46.33 34.29
C SER A 19 1.31 -44.87 34.46
N ALA A 20 2.19 -43.95 34.07
CA ALA A 20 1.90 -42.55 33.96
C ALA A 20 1.16 -42.30 32.62
N SER A 21 -0.14 -42.01 32.68
CA SER A 21 -0.90 -41.48 31.55
C SER A 21 -0.45 -40.07 31.27
N ALA A 22 0.32 -39.89 30.23
CA ALA A 22 0.65 -38.54 29.70
C ALA A 22 -0.57 -38.00 28.98
N CYS A 23 -1.31 -37.07 29.61
CA CYS A 23 -2.24 -36.16 28.92
C CYS A 23 -1.41 -35.27 27.99
N GLY A 24 -1.48 -35.53 26.70
CA GLY A 24 -0.92 -34.67 25.68
C GLY A 24 -1.70 -33.34 25.64
N ILE A 25 -1.13 -32.30 26.24
CA ILE A 25 -1.56 -30.90 26.00
C ILE A 25 -0.99 -30.54 24.63
N THR A 26 -1.85 -30.53 23.60
CA THR A 26 -1.52 -29.91 22.33
C THR A 26 -1.39 -28.40 22.59
N ALA A 27 -0.15 -27.92 22.63
CA ALA A 27 0.12 -26.50 22.65
C ALA A 27 -0.42 -25.91 21.34
N ASP A 28 -1.41 -25.03 21.45
CA ASP A 28 -1.81 -24.13 20.40
C ASP A 28 -0.57 -23.38 19.89
N PRO A 29 -0.37 -23.25 18.56
CA PRO A 29 0.74 -22.44 18.06
C PRO A 29 0.54 -21.02 18.58
N ALA A 30 1.37 -20.64 19.54
CA ALA A 30 1.37 -19.31 20.14
C ALA A 30 1.36 -18.26 19.03
N ALA A 31 0.28 -17.49 18.98
CA ALA A 31 0.21 -16.29 18.17
C ALA A 31 1.46 -15.46 18.53
N GLN A 32 2.31 -15.18 17.53
CA GLN A 32 3.44 -14.30 17.72
C GLN A 32 2.90 -12.99 18.29
N PRO A 33 3.48 -12.49 19.39
CA PRO A 33 3.05 -11.19 19.91
C PRO A 33 3.24 -10.17 18.81
N ALA A 34 2.18 -9.45 18.47
CA ALA A 34 2.26 -8.28 17.60
C ALA A 34 3.39 -7.41 18.14
N SER A 35 4.38 -7.09 17.30
CA SER A 35 5.48 -6.21 17.68
C SER A 35 4.87 -4.95 18.27
N ALA A 36 5.28 -4.58 19.48
CA ALA A 36 4.83 -3.35 20.11
C ALA A 36 5.02 -2.18 19.14
N PRO A 37 4.04 -1.27 18.99
CA PRO A 37 4.15 -0.14 18.08
C PRO A 37 5.42 0.64 18.43
N ARG A 38 6.31 0.88 17.46
CA ARG A 38 7.36 1.89 17.61
C ARG A 38 6.63 3.23 17.74
N ALA A 39 6.78 3.87 18.88
CA ALA A 39 6.01 5.05 19.26
C ALA A 39 6.17 6.26 18.32
N ASP A 40 7.17 6.26 17.42
CA ASP A 40 7.59 7.46 16.68
C ASP A 40 7.76 7.23 15.17
N GLY A 41 7.25 6.16 14.59
CA GLY A 41 7.55 5.78 13.21
C GLY A 41 6.35 5.77 12.26
N VAL A 42 6.60 6.17 11.04
CA VAL A 42 5.77 5.88 9.88
C VAL A 42 6.42 4.76 9.09
N THR A 43 5.69 3.68 8.80
CA THR A 43 6.15 2.62 7.91
C THR A 43 5.37 2.70 6.61
N PHE A 44 6.09 2.71 5.50
CA PHE A 44 5.53 2.64 4.15
C PHE A 44 5.87 1.28 3.55
N THR A 45 4.88 0.61 2.97
CA THR A 45 5.08 -0.63 2.21
C THR A 45 4.53 -0.45 0.80
N GLN A 46 5.37 -0.59 -0.21
CA GLN A 46 4.93 -0.67 -1.60
C GLN A 46 4.37 -2.08 -1.84
N ILE A 47 3.06 -2.18 -2.08
CA ILE A 47 2.50 -3.47 -2.48
C ILE A 47 2.73 -3.64 -3.99
N ARG A 48 1.97 -2.91 -4.81
CA ARG A 48 2.06 -3.00 -6.27
C ARG A 48 1.26 -1.86 -6.90
N SER A 49 1.77 -1.18 -7.92
CA SER A 49 1.11 -0.01 -8.53
C SER A 49 0.77 1.05 -7.49
N ALA A 50 -0.46 1.55 -7.48
CA ALA A 50 -0.98 2.48 -6.48
C ALA A 50 -1.22 1.84 -5.10
N ALA A 51 -1.31 0.49 -5.03
CA ALA A 51 -1.56 -0.22 -3.78
C ALA A 51 -0.37 -0.13 -2.84
N ILE A 52 -0.56 0.56 -1.72
CA ILE A 52 0.44 0.76 -0.67
C ILE A 52 -0.17 0.54 0.71
N LYS A 53 0.68 0.25 1.70
CA LYS A 53 0.31 0.37 3.12
C LYS A 53 1.08 1.50 3.78
N VAL A 54 0.41 2.19 4.67
CA VAL A 54 1.00 3.18 5.57
C VAL A 54 0.62 2.80 7.00
N ASP A 55 1.61 2.30 7.76
CA ASP A 55 1.44 2.16 9.19
C ASP A 55 1.77 3.50 9.83
N TYR A 56 0.76 4.14 10.39
CA TYR A 56 0.85 5.49 10.92
C TYR A 56 0.35 5.53 12.36
N ALA A 57 1.25 5.79 13.28
CA ALA A 57 0.94 5.90 14.71
C ALA A 57 0.17 4.67 15.27
N GLY A 58 0.54 3.46 14.84
CA GLY A 58 -0.06 2.21 15.27
C GLY A 58 -1.37 1.83 14.56
N THR A 59 -1.74 2.57 13.51
CA THR A 59 -2.89 2.26 12.65
C THR A 59 -2.40 1.95 11.24
N THR A 60 -2.79 0.82 10.68
CA THR A 60 -2.43 0.40 9.32
C THR A 60 -3.51 0.82 8.33
N PHE A 61 -3.14 1.66 7.37
CA PHE A 61 -3.99 2.07 6.25
C PHE A 61 -3.58 1.35 4.98
N LEU A 62 -4.51 0.66 4.33
CA LEU A 62 -4.35 0.12 2.98
C LEU A 62 -4.90 1.15 1.99
N ILE A 63 -4.08 1.61 1.06
CA ILE A 63 -4.45 2.66 0.11
C ILE A 63 -4.50 2.04 -1.28
N ASP A 64 -5.58 2.35 -2.01
CA ASP A 64 -5.82 1.98 -3.42
C ASP A 64 -5.56 0.49 -3.74
N PRO A 65 -6.27 -0.45 -3.09
CA PRO A 65 -5.99 -1.87 -3.21
C PRO A 65 -6.34 -2.44 -4.59
N MET A 66 -5.30 -2.71 -5.40
CA MET A 66 -5.35 -3.56 -6.58
C MET A 66 -4.74 -4.91 -6.26
N LEU A 67 -5.58 -5.92 -5.96
CA LEU A 67 -5.17 -7.19 -5.34
C LEU A 67 -5.35 -8.42 -6.24
N ALA A 68 -5.88 -8.27 -7.45
CA ALA A 68 -6.10 -9.38 -8.37
C ALA A 68 -4.79 -9.98 -8.88
N SER A 69 -4.84 -11.23 -9.34
CA SER A 69 -3.71 -11.93 -9.96
C SER A 69 -3.25 -11.22 -11.24
N LYS A 70 -2.01 -11.45 -11.63
CA LYS A 70 -1.48 -11.02 -12.92
C LYS A 70 -2.44 -11.34 -14.07
N GLY A 71 -2.64 -10.37 -14.96
CA GLY A 71 -3.45 -10.52 -16.16
C GLY A 71 -4.96 -10.59 -15.94
N ALA A 72 -5.47 -10.26 -14.75
CA ALA A 72 -6.90 -10.35 -14.43
C ALA A 72 -7.77 -9.43 -15.30
N TYR A 73 -7.29 -8.24 -15.64
CA TYR A 73 -8.05 -7.21 -16.35
C TYR A 73 -7.52 -6.92 -17.74
N GLN A 74 -8.38 -6.45 -18.63
CA GLN A 74 -7.95 -5.85 -19.90
C GLN A 74 -7.22 -4.54 -19.63
N GLY A 75 -6.27 -4.17 -20.52
CA GLY A 75 -5.66 -2.84 -20.46
C GLY A 75 -6.70 -1.74 -20.68
N PHE A 76 -6.42 -0.54 -20.19
CA PHE A 76 -7.31 0.61 -20.36
C PHE A 76 -7.35 1.06 -21.83
N PRO A 77 -8.54 1.12 -22.47
CA PRO A 77 -8.64 1.49 -23.88
C PRO A 77 -8.09 2.90 -24.16
N GLY A 78 -7.33 3.02 -25.26
CA GLY A 78 -6.72 4.30 -25.69
C GLY A 78 -5.48 4.71 -24.91
N THR A 79 -4.98 3.86 -24.02
CA THR A 79 -3.71 4.07 -23.32
C THR A 79 -2.56 3.33 -24.01
N LEU A 80 -1.33 3.66 -23.64
CA LEU A 80 -0.13 2.96 -24.08
C LEU A 80 -0.27 1.46 -23.73
N ASN A 81 0.13 0.58 -24.69
CA ASN A 81 0.12 -0.89 -24.52
C ASN A 81 -1.21 -1.48 -24.06
N SER A 82 -2.35 -0.86 -24.40
CA SER A 82 -3.69 -1.27 -23.95
C SER A 82 -4.11 -2.69 -24.35
N GLN A 83 -3.38 -3.33 -25.27
CA GLN A 83 -3.54 -4.74 -25.64
C GLN A 83 -3.05 -5.73 -24.57
N LEU A 84 -2.17 -5.27 -23.65
CA LEU A 84 -1.66 -6.09 -22.56
C LEU A 84 -2.68 -6.13 -21.40
N ARG A 85 -2.75 -7.29 -20.75
CA ARG A 85 -3.63 -7.47 -19.60
C ARG A 85 -2.93 -7.02 -18.30
N ASN A 86 -3.65 -6.33 -17.46
CA ASN A 86 -3.22 -5.86 -16.15
C ASN A 86 -3.70 -6.77 -15.01
N PRO A 87 -3.00 -6.80 -13.87
CA PRO A 87 -1.66 -6.28 -13.64
C PRO A 87 -0.61 -7.07 -14.42
N LEU A 88 0.54 -6.45 -14.72
CA LEU A 88 1.65 -7.09 -15.44
C LEU A 88 2.48 -8.03 -14.54
N VAL A 89 2.34 -7.91 -13.23
CA VAL A 89 3.08 -8.67 -12.21
C VAL A 89 2.11 -9.22 -11.15
N ASP A 90 2.52 -10.27 -10.45
CA ASP A 90 1.76 -10.82 -9.32
C ASP A 90 1.94 -9.98 -8.05
N LEU A 91 1.15 -10.25 -7.02
CA LEU A 91 1.35 -9.66 -5.70
C LEU A 91 2.69 -10.13 -5.12
N PRO A 92 3.46 -9.23 -4.46
CA PRO A 92 4.74 -9.57 -3.85
C PRO A 92 4.59 -10.32 -2.53
N MET A 93 3.35 -10.45 -2.04
CA MET A 93 3.02 -11.08 -0.75
C MET A 93 1.70 -11.85 -0.85
N PRO A 94 1.39 -12.77 0.09
CA PRO A 94 0.10 -13.43 0.14
C PRO A 94 -1.06 -12.43 0.27
N LEU A 95 -2.19 -12.68 -0.41
CA LEU A 95 -3.37 -11.83 -0.36
C LEU A 95 -3.86 -11.58 1.09
N ALA A 96 -3.83 -12.62 1.93
CA ALA A 96 -4.21 -12.51 3.35
C ALA A 96 -3.33 -11.54 4.14
N GLU A 97 -2.08 -11.32 3.72
CA GLU A 97 -1.20 -10.31 4.28
C GLU A 97 -1.47 -8.93 3.69
N ALA A 98 -1.69 -8.86 2.37
CA ALA A 98 -1.99 -7.61 1.69
C ALA A 98 -3.25 -6.92 2.24
N ILE A 99 -4.30 -7.68 2.56
CA ILE A 99 -5.57 -7.13 3.09
C ILE A 99 -5.55 -6.80 4.58
N ARG A 100 -4.50 -7.14 5.33
CA ARG A 100 -4.42 -6.78 6.76
C ARG A 100 -4.28 -5.27 6.91
N ALA A 101 -5.34 -4.61 7.36
CA ALA A 101 -5.37 -3.18 7.63
C ALA A 101 -6.47 -2.86 8.64
N ASP A 102 -6.36 -1.72 9.31
CA ASP A 102 -7.38 -1.18 10.21
C ASP A 102 -8.39 -0.30 9.45
N ALA A 103 -7.97 0.25 8.32
CA ALA A 103 -8.82 1.02 7.42
C ALA A 103 -8.30 0.97 5.98
N VAL A 104 -9.19 1.26 5.03
CA VAL A 104 -8.87 1.39 3.61
C VAL A 104 -9.10 2.85 3.18
N ILE A 105 -8.24 3.37 2.32
CA ILE A 105 -8.43 4.66 1.66
C ILE A 105 -8.47 4.41 0.16
N VAL A 106 -9.52 4.87 -0.50
CA VAL A 106 -9.69 4.78 -1.96
C VAL A 106 -9.67 6.19 -2.53
N THR A 107 -8.56 6.51 -3.21
CA THR A 107 -8.35 7.85 -3.80
C THR A 107 -9.06 8.02 -5.14
N HIS A 108 -9.41 6.89 -5.80
CA HIS A 108 -9.99 6.86 -7.13
C HIS A 108 -10.76 5.55 -7.41
N ALA A 109 -12.04 5.46 -7.03
CA ALA A 109 -12.82 4.21 -7.09
C ALA A 109 -13.24 3.77 -8.50
N GLN A 110 -13.12 4.63 -9.52
CA GLN A 110 -13.57 4.33 -10.89
C GLN A 110 -12.63 3.38 -11.64
N HIS A 111 -11.35 3.32 -11.25
CA HIS A 111 -10.35 2.49 -11.89
C HIS A 111 -10.01 1.27 -11.04
N TYR A 112 -9.91 0.09 -11.69
CA TYR A 112 -9.60 -1.17 -11.01
C TYR A 112 -8.19 -1.20 -10.39
N ASP A 113 -7.29 -0.34 -10.83
CA ASP A 113 -5.94 -0.24 -10.27
C ASP A 113 -5.88 0.51 -8.92
N HIS A 114 -7.02 1.08 -8.48
CA HIS A 114 -7.22 1.67 -7.16
C HIS A 114 -8.28 0.94 -6.33
N TRP A 115 -9.26 0.29 -6.98
CA TRP A 115 -10.35 -0.42 -6.30
C TRP A 115 -10.84 -1.59 -7.15
N ASP A 116 -10.20 -2.75 -7.00
CA ASP A 116 -10.48 -3.89 -7.86
C ASP A 116 -11.46 -4.91 -7.27
N ASP A 117 -11.89 -5.87 -8.10
CA ASP A 117 -12.82 -6.92 -7.71
C ASP A 117 -12.22 -7.88 -6.66
N ALA A 118 -10.90 -8.06 -6.63
CA ALA A 118 -10.24 -8.90 -5.63
C ALA A 118 -10.28 -8.21 -4.26
N ALA A 119 -10.04 -6.90 -4.19
CA ALA A 119 -10.20 -6.11 -2.97
C ALA A 119 -11.66 -6.17 -2.48
N ARG A 120 -12.63 -5.94 -3.39
CA ARG A 120 -14.07 -6.00 -3.06
C ARG A 120 -14.48 -7.33 -2.45
N ARG A 121 -13.95 -8.45 -2.96
CA ARG A 121 -14.28 -9.79 -2.45
C ARG A 121 -13.54 -10.18 -1.19
N SER A 122 -12.32 -9.72 -1.00
CA SER A 122 -11.41 -10.23 0.03
C SER A 122 -11.39 -9.40 1.30
N LEU A 123 -11.69 -8.10 1.22
CA LEU A 123 -11.72 -7.24 2.37
C LEU A 123 -12.92 -7.54 3.29
N PRO A 124 -12.75 -7.48 4.62
CA PRO A 124 -13.87 -7.55 5.57
C PRO A 124 -14.92 -6.48 5.28
N LYS A 125 -16.20 -6.83 5.33
CA LYS A 125 -17.29 -5.92 4.95
C LYS A 125 -17.58 -4.83 5.97
N ASP A 126 -17.04 -4.96 7.15
CA ASP A 126 -17.10 -4.00 8.27
C ASP A 126 -15.85 -3.12 8.39
N ILE A 127 -14.82 -3.34 7.55
CA ILE A 127 -13.62 -2.51 7.56
C ILE A 127 -13.98 -1.05 7.22
N PRO A 128 -13.51 -0.05 7.98
CA PRO A 128 -13.69 1.36 7.64
C PRO A 128 -13.05 1.70 6.28
N ILE A 129 -13.80 2.31 5.38
CA ILE A 129 -13.30 2.76 4.07
C ILE A 129 -13.49 4.26 3.92
N PHE A 130 -12.42 4.97 3.60
CA PHE A 130 -12.44 6.41 3.32
C PHE A 130 -12.39 6.64 1.82
N THR A 131 -13.27 7.50 1.31
CA THR A 131 -13.39 7.83 -0.11
C THR A 131 -13.31 9.32 -0.36
N GLN A 132 -13.05 9.72 -1.60
CA GLN A 132 -12.96 11.12 -1.99
C GLN A 132 -14.33 11.79 -2.20
N SER A 133 -15.38 11.02 -2.48
CA SER A 133 -16.69 11.56 -2.88
C SER A 133 -17.85 10.69 -2.39
N GLN A 134 -19.05 11.29 -2.37
CA GLN A 134 -20.29 10.56 -2.07
C GLN A 134 -20.59 9.51 -3.15
N GLU A 135 -20.28 9.80 -4.43
CA GLU A 135 -20.46 8.87 -5.55
C GLU A 135 -19.64 7.59 -5.36
N ASP A 136 -18.35 7.73 -4.99
CA ASP A 136 -17.49 6.58 -4.69
C ASP A 136 -17.99 5.82 -3.47
N ALA A 137 -18.39 6.54 -2.41
CA ALA A 137 -18.93 5.92 -1.20
C ALA A 137 -20.20 5.09 -1.50
N ASP A 138 -21.11 5.62 -2.30
CA ASP A 138 -22.34 4.92 -2.67
C ASP A 138 -22.07 3.71 -3.56
N SER A 139 -21.08 3.79 -4.43
CA SER A 139 -20.61 2.65 -5.23
C SER A 139 -20.05 1.53 -4.34
N ILE A 140 -19.16 1.88 -3.40
CA ILE A 140 -18.53 0.92 -2.49
C ILE A 140 -19.55 0.29 -1.53
N ARG A 141 -20.54 1.06 -1.05
CA ARG A 141 -21.64 0.51 -0.24
C ARG A 141 -22.46 -0.54 -0.99
N LYS A 142 -22.67 -0.39 -2.32
CA LYS A 142 -23.34 -1.40 -3.16
C LYS A 142 -22.58 -2.72 -3.22
N ASP A 143 -21.26 -2.70 -3.00
CA ASP A 143 -20.44 -3.90 -2.86
C ASP A 143 -20.57 -4.57 -1.47
N GLY A 144 -21.46 -4.05 -0.61
CA GLY A 144 -21.79 -4.62 0.71
C GLY A 144 -20.93 -4.13 1.88
N PHE A 145 -20.13 -3.07 1.71
CA PHE A 145 -19.34 -2.50 2.81
C PHE A 145 -20.22 -1.62 3.69
N ALA A 146 -20.15 -1.84 5.02
CA ALA A 146 -21.03 -1.20 5.98
C ALA A 146 -20.52 0.17 6.46
N ASP A 147 -19.20 0.32 6.62
CA ASP A 147 -18.58 1.54 7.14
C ASP A 147 -17.80 2.26 6.02
N VAL A 148 -18.51 3.05 5.23
CA VAL A 148 -17.90 3.85 4.15
C VAL A 148 -18.10 5.33 4.44
N ARG A 149 -17.00 6.07 4.55
CA ARG A 149 -16.94 7.47 4.97
C ARG A 149 -16.33 8.33 3.88
N VAL A 150 -16.94 9.48 3.63
CA VAL A 150 -16.39 10.47 2.70
C VAL A 150 -15.42 11.39 3.44
N LEU A 151 -14.21 11.57 2.93
CA LEU A 151 -13.25 12.54 3.47
C LEU A 151 -13.69 13.95 3.09
N THR A 152 -14.42 14.60 3.99
CA THR A 152 -14.83 16.00 3.89
C THR A 152 -14.12 16.81 4.97
N GLY A 153 -13.14 17.62 4.59
CA GLY A 153 -12.32 18.34 5.56
C GLY A 153 -11.31 17.45 6.28
N LYS A 154 -11.09 17.68 7.58
CA LYS A 154 -10.22 16.86 8.43
C LYS A 154 -11.07 15.84 9.19
N VAL A 155 -10.73 14.56 9.07
CA VAL A 155 -11.39 13.45 9.76
C VAL A 155 -10.38 12.83 10.72
N ASP A 156 -10.74 12.71 12.00
CA ASP A 156 -9.95 11.96 12.97
C ASP A 156 -10.26 10.47 12.87
N PHE A 157 -9.21 9.67 12.77
CA PHE A 157 -9.30 8.22 12.86
C PHE A 157 -8.17 7.70 13.76
N HIS A 158 -8.53 7.20 14.93
CA HIS A 158 -7.60 6.71 15.96
C HIS A 158 -6.53 7.75 16.36
N GLY A 159 -6.89 9.04 16.40
CA GLY A 159 -5.97 10.13 16.71
C GLY A 159 -5.07 10.58 15.55
N THR A 160 -5.29 10.04 14.36
CA THR A 160 -4.65 10.50 13.12
C THR A 160 -5.65 11.35 12.33
N LEU A 161 -5.25 12.58 12.00
CA LEU A 161 -6.05 13.45 11.15
C LEU A 161 -5.80 13.11 9.69
N LEU A 162 -6.85 12.67 9.00
CA LEU A 162 -6.87 12.43 7.57
C LEU A 162 -7.47 13.65 6.86
N SER A 163 -6.75 14.21 5.89
CA SER A 163 -7.22 15.32 5.09
C SER A 163 -7.20 14.97 3.60
N ARG A 164 -8.33 15.10 2.91
CA ARG A 164 -8.38 14.94 1.46
C ARG A 164 -7.74 16.15 0.77
N THR A 165 -6.91 15.90 -0.25
CA THR A 165 -6.45 16.93 -1.17
C THR A 165 -7.15 16.79 -2.52
N GLU A 166 -7.23 17.88 -3.26
CA GLU A 166 -7.67 17.83 -4.66
C GLU A 166 -6.55 17.29 -5.55
N GLY A 167 -6.93 16.63 -6.65
CA GLY A 167 -6.06 16.18 -7.72
C GLY A 167 -6.67 16.47 -9.09
N GLN A 168 -5.86 16.32 -10.13
CA GLN A 168 -6.31 16.40 -11.52
C GLN A 168 -5.62 15.31 -12.32
N HIS A 169 -6.42 14.35 -12.76
CA HIS A 169 -5.98 13.19 -13.53
C HIS A 169 -5.83 13.56 -15.00
N GLY A 170 -4.64 14.06 -15.36
CA GLY A 170 -4.31 14.53 -16.70
C GLY A 170 -4.24 16.06 -16.85
N SER A 171 -3.85 16.50 -18.05
CA SER A 171 -3.86 17.91 -18.43
C SER A 171 -5.27 18.46 -18.57
N ASP A 172 -5.44 19.78 -18.64
CA ASP A 172 -6.74 20.42 -18.88
C ASP A 172 -7.39 19.90 -20.18
N ALA A 173 -6.60 19.67 -21.23
CA ALA A 173 -7.08 19.11 -22.50
C ALA A 173 -7.56 17.66 -22.33
N MET A 174 -6.82 16.84 -21.57
CA MET A 174 -7.23 15.46 -21.26
C MET A 174 -8.52 15.44 -20.45
N VAL A 175 -8.64 16.28 -19.44
CA VAL A 175 -9.85 16.40 -18.61
C VAL A 175 -11.04 16.87 -19.44
N ALA A 176 -10.87 17.84 -20.33
CA ALA A 176 -11.94 18.30 -21.20
C ALA A 176 -12.44 17.23 -22.18
N GLY A 177 -11.52 16.44 -22.75
CA GLY A 177 -11.86 15.41 -23.74
C GLY A 177 -12.15 14.02 -23.19
N ARG A 178 -11.50 13.64 -22.07
CA ARG A 178 -11.53 12.30 -21.47
C ARG A 178 -11.90 12.28 -19.98
N GLY A 179 -12.31 13.42 -19.40
CA GLY A 179 -12.55 13.54 -17.96
C GLY A 179 -13.52 12.50 -17.40
N LYS A 180 -14.49 12.06 -18.20
CA LYS A 180 -15.43 10.98 -17.79
C LYS A 180 -14.73 9.64 -17.62
N SER A 181 -13.73 9.32 -18.46
CA SER A 181 -12.97 8.04 -18.36
C SER A 181 -11.79 8.13 -17.42
N LEU A 182 -11.15 9.31 -17.29
CA LEU A 182 -10.11 9.55 -16.31
C LEU A 182 -10.65 9.63 -14.88
N GLY A 183 -11.86 10.12 -14.72
CA GLY A 183 -12.50 10.30 -13.42
C GLY A 183 -11.91 11.42 -12.59
N LYS A 184 -12.44 11.55 -11.38
CA LYS A 184 -11.90 12.45 -10.35
C LYS A 184 -10.95 11.66 -9.49
N SER A 185 -9.83 12.24 -9.11
CA SER A 185 -8.87 11.67 -8.17
C SER A 185 -8.59 12.63 -7.02
N SER A 186 -8.11 12.11 -5.93
CA SER A 186 -7.71 12.88 -4.77
C SER A 186 -6.45 12.30 -4.16
N GLY A 187 -5.79 13.08 -3.31
CA GLY A 187 -4.77 12.58 -2.41
C GLY A 187 -5.26 12.59 -0.97
N VAL A 188 -4.42 12.10 -0.08
CA VAL A 188 -4.66 12.09 1.37
C VAL A 188 -3.43 12.53 2.13
N VAL A 189 -3.63 13.34 3.18
CA VAL A 189 -2.59 13.76 4.11
C VAL A 189 -2.87 13.16 5.48
N PHE A 190 -1.82 12.61 6.09
CA PHE A 190 -1.81 12.08 7.45
C PHE A 190 -1.07 13.05 8.35
N GLU A 191 -1.72 13.51 9.41
CA GLU A 191 -1.16 14.42 10.40
C GLU A 191 -1.43 13.89 11.81
N ARG A 192 -0.41 13.89 12.67
CA ARG A 192 -0.52 13.65 14.11
C ARG A 192 0.62 14.33 14.84
N PRO A 193 0.40 15.03 15.98
CA PRO A 193 1.47 15.62 16.76
C PRO A 193 2.54 14.59 17.14
N GLY A 194 3.81 14.92 16.91
CA GLY A 194 4.96 14.02 17.17
C GLY A 194 5.27 13.03 16.05
N TYR A 195 4.50 13.00 14.96
CA TYR A 195 4.73 12.13 13.81
C TYR A 195 5.03 12.95 12.55
N LYS A 196 5.71 12.34 11.59
CA LYS A 196 5.94 12.95 10.28
C LYS A 196 4.62 13.14 9.54
N THR A 197 4.44 14.29 8.90
CA THR A 197 3.31 14.51 7.99
C THR A 197 3.57 13.74 6.69
N VAL A 198 2.63 12.87 6.32
CA VAL A 198 2.70 12.08 5.08
C VAL A 198 1.64 12.57 4.10
N TYR A 199 2.02 12.83 2.87
CA TYR A 199 1.11 13.16 1.79
C TYR A 199 1.21 12.12 0.68
N VAL A 200 0.11 11.40 0.40
CA VAL A 200 -0.07 10.52 -0.74
C VAL A 200 -0.87 11.30 -1.79
N ALA A 201 -0.25 11.61 -2.93
CA ALA A 201 -0.84 12.51 -3.91
C ALA A 201 -1.98 11.88 -4.74
N GLY A 202 -1.97 10.54 -4.90
CA GLY A 202 -2.90 9.82 -5.77
C GLY A 202 -2.62 10.07 -7.26
N ASP A 203 -3.59 9.74 -8.11
CA ASP A 203 -3.48 9.92 -9.56
C ASP A 203 -3.75 11.38 -9.96
N THR A 204 -2.68 12.14 -10.03
CA THR A 204 -2.70 13.55 -10.44
C THR A 204 -1.45 13.89 -11.22
N THR A 205 -1.53 14.87 -12.10
CA THR A 205 -0.35 15.55 -12.64
C THR A 205 0.16 16.58 -11.64
N TRP A 206 1.39 17.10 -11.84
CA TRP A 206 1.84 18.26 -11.09
C TRP A 206 1.05 19.51 -11.50
N ASN A 207 0.32 20.08 -10.55
CA ASN A 207 -0.59 21.19 -10.79
C ASN A 207 -0.79 22.03 -9.52
N ARG A 208 -1.61 23.09 -9.62
CA ARG A 208 -1.93 23.98 -8.49
C ARG A 208 -2.47 23.29 -7.24
N TYR A 209 -3.11 22.12 -7.37
CA TYR A 209 -3.67 21.41 -6.23
C TYR A 209 -2.56 20.74 -5.42
N VAL A 210 -1.59 20.11 -6.10
CA VAL A 210 -0.39 19.54 -5.47
C VAL A 210 0.44 20.64 -4.80
N GLU A 211 0.67 21.77 -5.49
CA GLU A 211 1.42 22.90 -4.94
C GLU A 211 0.73 23.50 -3.71
N ARG A 212 -0.61 23.60 -3.74
CA ARG A 212 -1.40 24.04 -2.58
C ARG A 212 -1.27 23.06 -1.41
N ALA A 213 -1.37 21.74 -1.65
CA ALA A 213 -1.21 20.74 -0.63
C ALA A 213 0.20 20.80 0.01
N ILE A 214 1.24 20.91 -0.80
CA ILE A 214 2.62 21.09 -0.34
C ILE A 214 2.78 22.35 0.52
N ALA A 215 2.24 23.46 0.07
CA ALA A 215 2.33 24.75 0.80
C ALA A 215 1.57 24.71 2.13
N GLN A 216 0.40 24.05 2.16
CA GLN A 216 -0.47 23.97 3.32
C GLN A 216 0.05 22.98 4.37
N TYR A 217 0.44 21.77 3.95
CA TYR A 217 0.76 20.68 4.86
C TYR A 217 2.25 20.48 5.11
N ARG A 218 3.12 20.99 4.23
CA ARG A 218 4.59 20.88 4.32
C ARG A 218 5.04 19.45 4.70
N PRO A 219 4.66 18.45 3.91
CA PRO A 219 4.86 17.05 4.28
C PRO A 219 6.34 16.72 4.46
N ASP A 220 6.63 15.85 5.42
CA ASP A 220 7.94 15.26 5.64
C ASP A 220 8.20 14.08 4.70
N VAL A 221 7.11 13.42 4.26
CA VAL A 221 7.12 12.35 3.26
C VAL A 221 6.04 12.63 2.23
N ILE A 222 6.39 12.62 0.95
CA ILE A 222 5.44 12.74 -0.16
C ILE A 222 5.53 11.52 -1.06
N VAL A 223 4.38 10.87 -1.32
CA VAL A 223 4.25 9.71 -2.22
C VAL A 223 3.59 10.17 -3.51
N LEU A 224 4.27 9.98 -4.63
CA LEU A 224 3.82 10.36 -5.96
C LEU A 224 3.56 9.12 -6.82
N ASN A 225 2.42 9.06 -7.48
CA ASN A 225 2.14 8.10 -8.53
C ASN A 225 2.87 8.54 -9.80
N ALA A 226 4.03 7.92 -10.10
CA ALA A 226 5.08 8.52 -10.93
C ALA A 226 5.46 7.71 -12.18
N CYS A 227 4.57 6.85 -12.67
CA CYS A 227 4.90 6.01 -13.84
C CYS A 227 4.69 6.68 -15.20
N TYR A 228 4.30 7.95 -15.25
CA TYR A 228 4.04 8.72 -16.47
C TYR A 228 3.03 8.01 -17.39
N GLY A 229 1.83 7.77 -16.90
CA GLY A 229 0.76 7.10 -17.66
C GLY A 229 0.36 7.89 -18.92
N ARG A 230 0.20 7.18 -20.05
CA ARG A 230 -0.02 7.82 -21.35
C ARG A 230 -1.35 7.45 -22.00
N LEU A 231 -2.08 8.49 -22.44
CA LEU A 231 -3.12 8.38 -23.47
C LEU A 231 -2.47 8.56 -24.85
N LEU A 232 -2.91 7.75 -25.83
CA LEU A 232 -2.32 7.79 -27.18
C LEU A 232 -2.73 9.03 -27.99
N ASP A 233 -3.90 9.62 -27.66
CA ASP A 233 -4.49 10.74 -28.38
C ASP A 233 -4.04 12.11 -27.82
N TYR A 234 -3.19 12.11 -26.78
CA TYR A 234 -2.78 13.35 -26.09
C TYR A 234 -1.27 13.38 -25.86
N ASP A 235 -0.71 14.59 -25.88
CA ASP A 235 0.65 14.81 -25.43
C ASP A 235 0.74 14.87 -23.91
N GLY A 236 1.89 14.42 -23.37
CA GLY A 236 2.15 14.39 -21.95
C GLY A 236 1.56 13.15 -21.25
N SER A 237 1.36 13.24 -19.96
CA SER A 237 0.89 12.16 -19.10
C SER A 237 -0.36 12.53 -18.35
N PHE A 238 -1.09 11.54 -17.88
CA PHE A 238 -2.26 11.75 -17.02
C PHE A 238 -1.96 11.59 -15.51
N ILE A 239 -0.76 11.12 -15.14
CA ILE A 239 -0.19 11.13 -13.77
C ILE A 239 1.25 11.61 -13.80
N MET A 240 1.85 11.84 -12.66
CA MET A 240 3.22 12.34 -12.54
C MET A 240 4.27 11.41 -13.16
N GLY A 241 5.48 11.93 -13.34
CA GLY A 241 6.64 11.22 -13.83
C GLY A 241 7.94 11.67 -13.15
N LYS A 242 9.08 11.28 -13.71
CA LYS A 242 10.41 11.55 -13.14
C LYS A 242 10.71 13.05 -12.98
N GLU A 243 10.20 13.90 -13.87
CA GLU A 243 10.36 15.36 -13.77
C GLU A 243 9.64 15.93 -12.53
N ASP A 244 8.53 15.30 -12.11
CA ASP A 244 7.77 15.71 -10.96
C ASP A 244 8.42 15.26 -9.64
N LEU A 245 9.24 14.17 -9.66
CA LEU A 245 10.12 13.84 -8.53
C LEU A 245 11.12 14.96 -8.27
N LEU A 246 11.71 15.53 -9.32
CA LEU A 246 12.64 16.66 -9.19
C LEU A 246 11.92 17.90 -8.64
N ARG A 247 10.71 18.21 -9.12
CA ARG A 247 9.89 19.33 -8.61
C ARG A 247 9.60 19.15 -7.11
N ALA A 248 9.17 17.96 -6.69
CA ALA A 248 8.92 17.66 -5.28
C ALA A 248 10.21 17.77 -4.44
N TYR A 249 11.33 17.23 -4.93
CA TYR A 249 12.64 17.29 -4.29
C TYR A 249 13.10 18.73 -4.04
N GLN A 250 12.84 19.63 -5.00
CA GLN A 250 13.19 21.05 -4.92
C GLN A 250 12.20 21.82 -4.02
N ALA A 251 10.90 21.55 -4.15
CA ALA A 251 9.86 22.22 -3.37
C ALA A 251 9.91 21.86 -1.88
N LEU A 252 10.40 20.67 -1.54
CA LEU A 252 10.46 20.11 -0.20
C LEU A 252 11.91 19.72 0.19
N PRO A 253 12.81 20.67 0.49
CA PRO A 253 14.25 20.37 0.67
C PRO A 253 14.59 19.39 1.79
N LYS A 254 13.66 19.17 2.74
CA LYS A 254 13.87 18.27 3.90
C LYS A 254 13.05 16.99 3.80
N ALA A 255 12.08 16.91 2.89
CA ALA A 255 11.19 15.77 2.77
C ALA A 255 11.85 14.58 2.04
N THR A 256 11.30 13.41 2.29
CA THR A 256 11.52 12.21 1.48
C THR A 256 10.44 12.14 0.40
N VAL A 257 10.85 11.93 -0.85
CA VAL A 257 9.97 11.73 -2.01
C VAL A 257 9.97 10.25 -2.35
N VAL A 258 8.79 9.66 -2.46
CA VAL A 258 8.61 8.23 -2.78
C VAL A 258 7.87 8.11 -4.11
N ALA A 259 8.44 7.37 -5.07
CA ALA A 259 7.80 7.07 -6.34
C ALA A 259 7.00 5.76 -6.22
N SER A 260 5.68 5.84 -6.34
CA SER A 260 4.74 4.71 -6.37
C SER A 260 4.11 4.57 -7.75
N HIS A 261 3.20 3.62 -7.92
CA HIS A 261 2.43 3.35 -9.14
C HIS A 261 3.32 2.91 -10.32
N MET A 262 4.35 2.09 -10.06
CA MET A 262 5.33 1.70 -11.08
C MET A 262 5.05 0.32 -11.67
N GLU A 263 5.27 0.18 -12.97
CA GLU A 263 5.50 -1.05 -13.75
C GLU A 263 4.45 -2.18 -13.66
N ALA A 264 3.41 -2.06 -12.85
CA ALA A 264 2.36 -3.07 -12.77
C ALA A 264 1.24 -2.86 -13.79
N LEU A 265 1.22 -1.71 -14.46
CA LEU A 265 0.21 -1.37 -15.45
C LEU A 265 0.82 -1.08 -16.82
N ALA A 266 0.13 -1.52 -17.85
CA ALA A 266 0.58 -1.43 -19.22
C ALA A 266 0.73 0.00 -19.75
N HIS A 267 -0.03 0.95 -19.19
CA HIS A 267 0.00 2.35 -19.62
C HIS A 267 1.15 3.18 -19.07
N CYS A 268 1.96 2.62 -18.19
CA CYS A 268 3.14 3.26 -17.63
C CYS A 268 4.23 3.40 -18.69
N ALA A 269 4.67 4.63 -18.96
CA ALA A 269 5.69 4.94 -19.96
C ALA A 269 7.10 5.11 -19.35
N GLN A 270 7.21 5.15 -18.03
CA GLN A 270 8.48 5.23 -17.32
C GLN A 270 8.63 4.05 -16.37
N THR A 271 9.82 3.47 -16.34
CA THR A 271 10.21 2.36 -15.47
C THR A 271 10.88 2.86 -14.19
N ARG A 272 11.01 2.01 -13.18
CA ARG A 272 11.85 2.31 -11.99
C ARG A 272 13.29 2.61 -12.37
N GLN A 273 13.81 1.99 -13.42
CA GLN A 273 15.17 2.25 -13.91
C GLN A 273 15.27 3.66 -14.49
N ASP A 274 14.31 4.08 -15.33
CA ASP A 274 14.27 5.45 -15.88
C ASP A 274 14.26 6.51 -14.76
N LEU A 275 13.53 6.25 -13.68
CA LEU A 275 13.51 7.15 -12.53
C LEU A 275 14.86 7.19 -11.80
N ARG A 276 15.48 6.03 -11.55
CA ARG A 276 16.81 5.96 -10.90
C ARG A 276 17.90 6.64 -11.70
N ASP A 277 17.89 6.44 -13.03
CA ASP A 277 18.83 7.09 -13.95
C ASP A 277 18.66 8.61 -13.93
N TYR A 278 17.40 9.07 -13.93
CA TYR A 278 17.09 10.49 -13.85
C TYR A 278 17.49 11.10 -12.49
N ILE A 279 17.24 10.40 -11.38
CA ILE A 279 17.67 10.80 -10.04
C ILE A 279 19.19 11.02 -10.02
N THR A 280 19.94 10.09 -10.58
CA THR A 280 21.40 10.16 -10.69
C THR A 280 21.83 11.33 -11.58
N GLN A 281 21.22 11.47 -12.75
CA GLN A 281 21.52 12.53 -13.72
C GLN A 281 21.28 13.93 -13.13
N GLN A 282 20.23 14.09 -12.32
CA GLN A 282 19.88 15.38 -11.70
C GLN A 282 20.59 15.62 -10.36
N GLY A 283 21.47 14.72 -9.93
CA GLY A 283 22.19 14.83 -8.65
C GLY A 283 21.27 14.82 -7.42
N MET A 284 20.10 14.21 -7.52
CA MET A 284 19.19 14.04 -6.37
C MET A 284 19.76 12.99 -5.41
N SER A 285 19.57 13.21 -4.11
CA SER A 285 19.97 12.24 -3.10
C SER A 285 19.09 10.98 -3.14
N PRO A 286 19.67 9.78 -3.36
CA PRO A 286 18.92 8.52 -3.34
C PRO A 286 18.37 8.16 -1.95
N GLN A 287 18.86 8.80 -0.88
CA GLN A 287 18.30 8.69 0.46
C GLN A 287 17.04 9.52 0.66
N ARG A 288 16.81 10.51 -0.22
CA ARG A 288 15.65 11.39 -0.18
C ARG A 288 14.64 11.12 -1.30
N VAL A 289 15.06 10.50 -2.40
CA VAL A 289 14.16 10.11 -3.49
C VAL A 289 14.20 8.60 -3.63
N LEU A 290 13.14 7.96 -3.15
CA LEU A 290 13.02 6.51 -3.08
C LEU A 290 12.19 5.98 -4.25
N VAL A 291 12.65 4.90 -4.85
CA VAL A 291 11.97 4.19 -5.96
C VAL A 291 11.80 2.73 -5.54
N PRO A 292 10.79 2.43 -4.68
CA PRO A 292 10.63 1.11 -4.10
C PRO A 292 10.31 0.04 -5.13
N ALA A 293 10.85 -1.15 -4.92
CA ALA A 293 10.37 -2.37 -5.56
C ALA A 293 9.03 -2.81 -4.93
N ASP A 294 8.29 -3.67 -5.65
CA ASP A 294 7.09 -4.28 -5.08
C ASP A 294 7.49 -5.16 -3.88
N GLY A 295 6.79 -5.01 -2.76
CA GLY A 295 7.08 -5.65 -1.48
C GLY A 295 8.10 -4.91 -0.59
N GLU A 296 8.72 -3.84 -1.07
CA GLU A 296 9.73 -3.10 -0.31
C GLU A 296 9.12 -2.23 0.78
N ILE A 297 9.82 -2.15 1.92
CA ILE A 297 9.37 -1.46 3.14
C ILE A 297 10.37 -0.37 3.51
N TYR A 298 9.88 0.81 3.85
CA TYR A 298 10.65 1.94 4.36
C TYR A 298 10.10 2.42 5.70
N HIS A 299 11.00 2.86 6.58
CA HIS A 299 10.68 3.45 7.88
C HIS A 299 11.14 4.91 7.90
N PHE A 300 10.27 5.80 8.36
CA PHE A 300 10.50 7.24 8.40
C PHE A 300 10.46 7.82 9.81
#